data_6e8ad035c58e5dbb570983431e3a359e
#
_entry.id   6e8ad035c58e5dbb570983431e3a359e
#
_cell.length_a   1.000
_cell.length_b   1.000
_cell.length_c   1.000
_cell.angle_alpha   90.00
_cell.angle_beta   90.00
_cell.angle_gamma   90.00
#
_symmetry.space_group_name_H-M   'P 1'
#
loop_
_entity.id
_entity.type
_entity.pdbx_description
1 polymer ?
#
loop_
_entity_poly.entity_id
_entity_poly.type
_entity_poly.pdbx_seq_one_letter_code
_entity_poly.pdbx_strand_id
1 'polypeptide(L)'
;MYTEVKRTIRMGTIVEARVPAEEFALRGASETLGKVTFRLERVVAQDTERVMPFLWVAGVEREAFEDALAADSSVENAALVTDLGDRLLYQMDWVDRIETLVRTIVEEEAVLLEATGSTDVWELEFLFLERDAIRRAQDHFTEADVSFDAQRIYDQREGELGAHGLTEKQHRALTVALEAGYYDIPRRITAQELAAELDISHQALSEQLRRAHEAVVTDTVGMNASVPSEESELTQ
;
A
#
# COMPACT_ATOMS: atom_id res chain seq x y z
N MET A 1 -12.04 0.43 -41.84
CA MET A 1 -12.36 -0.86 -41.20
C MET A 1 -11.73 -0.78 -39.81
N TYR A 2 -12.49 -0.29 -38.81
CA TYR A 2 -12.04 -0.19 -37.44
C TYR A 2 -12.11 -1.59 -36.83
N THR A 3 -10.98 -2.15 -36.48
CA THR A 3 -10.92 -3.41 -35.72
C THR A 3 -11.37 -3.11 -34.30
N GLU A 4 -12.54 -3.60 -33.95
CA GLU A 4 -13.09 -3.57 -32.57
C GLU A 4 -12.17 -4.41 -31.69
N VAL A 5 -11.30 -3.74 -30.93
CA VAL A 5 -10.52 -4.41 -29.86
C VAL A 5 -11.53 -4.78 -28.80
N LYS A 6 -11.97 -6.03 -28.78
CA LYS A 6 -12.68 -6.60 -27.64
C LYS A 6 -11.77 -6.48 -26.42
N ARG A 7 -12.01 -5.46 -25.58
CA ARG A 7 -11.44 -5.37 -24.25
C ARG A 7 -12.02 -6.53 -23.43
N THR A 8 -11.29 -7.62 -23.38
CA THR A 8 -11.52 -8.63 -22.35
C THR A 8 -11.05 -7.99 -21.06
N ILE A 9 -11.99 -7.65 -20.17
CA ILE A 9 -11.68 -7.21 -18.81
C ILE A 9 -11.06 -8.42 -18.13
N ARG A 10 -9.76 -8.41 -17.93
CA ARG A 10 -9.06 -9.41 -17.11
C ARG A 10 -9.33 -9.02 -15.66
N MET A 11 -10.07 -9.86 -14.93
CA MET A 11 -10.20 -9.72 -13.49
C MET A 11 -8.89 -10.20 -12.87
N GLY A 12 -8.20 -9.32 -12.15
CA GLY A 12 -6.99 -9.69 -11.42
C GLY A 12 -7.33 -10.39 -10.10
N THR A 13 -6.35 -11.08 -9.55
CA THR A 13 -6.43 -11.69 -8.22
C THR A 13 -5.48 -10.94 -7.30
N ILE A 14 -5.99 -10.50 -6.15
CA ILE A 14 -5.19 -9.83 -5.12
C ILE A 14 -4.72 -10.89 -4.12
N VAL A 15 -3.45 -10.78 -3.73
CA VAL A 15 -2.81 -11.63 -2.72
C VAL A 15 -2.22 -10.75 -1.64
N GLU A 16 -2.71 -10.89 -0.43
CA GLU A 16 -2.09 -10.34 0.77
C GLU A 16 -1.14 -11.41 1.33
N ALA A 17 0.13 -11.10 1.45
CA ALA A 17 1.15 -12.03 1.92
C ALA A 17 2.01 -11.44 3.03
N ARG A 18 2.56 -12.30 3.88
CA ARG A 18 3.53 -11.94 4.92
C ARG A 18 4.89 -12.55 4.60
N VAL A 19 5.92 -11.73 4.82
CA VAL A 19 7.32 -12.11 4.71
C VAL A 19 8.02 -11.70 6.01
N PRO A 20 8.75 -12.59 6.70
CA PRO A 20 9.53 -12.22 7.88
C PRO A 20 10.50 -11.08 7.57
N ALA A 21 10.62 -10.09 8.47
CA ALA A 21 11.50 -8.94 8.24
C ALA A 21 12.98 -9.36 8.11
N GLU A 22 13.38 -10.43 8.79
CA GLU A 22 14.73 -11.02 8.71
C GLU A 22 15.05 -11.65 7.34
N GLU A 23 14.03 -11.94 6.54
CA GLU A 23 14.17 -12.54 5.20
C GLU A 23 13.97 -11.52 4.07
N PHE A 24 13.75 -10.26 4.39
CA PHE A 24 13.40 -9.22 3.43
C PHE A 24 14.28 -7.96 3.59
N ALA A 25 13.92 -6.86 2.97
CA ALA A 25 14.64 -5.59 3.04
C ALA A 25 14.63 -4.97 4.45
N LEU A 26 15.63 -4.17 4.76
CA LEU A 26 15.82 -3.50 6.06
C LEU A 26 15.96 -4.47 7.24
N ARG A 27 16.55 -5.65 6.99
CA ARG A 27 16.74 -6.67 8.00
C ARG A 27 17.53 -6.16 9.20
N GLY A 28 18.70 -5.56 8.97
CA GLY A 28 19.57 -5.05 10.05
C GLY A 28 18.91 -3.92 10.84
N ALA A 29 18.17 -3.04 10.16
CA ALA A 29 17.41 -1.99 10.81
C ALA A 29 16.27 -2.58 11.66
N SER A 30 15.55 -3.57 11.14
CA SER A 30 14.48 -4.26 11.88
C SER A 30 14.98 -4.98 13.13
N GLU A 31 16.15 -5.63 13.07
CA GLU A 31 16.75 -6.32 14.21
C GLU A 31 17.23 -5.35 15.31
N THR A 32 17.68 -4.15 14.91
CA THR A 32 18.33 -3.19 15.82
C THR A 32 17.34 -2.24 16.48
N LEU A 33 16.31 -1.86 15.74
CA LEU A 33 15.32 -0.90 16.17
C LEU A 33 14.20 -1.59 16.96
N GLY A 34 13.65 -0.89 17.92
CA GLY A 34 12.50 -1.38 18.69
C GLY A 34 11.21 -1.40 17.87
N LYS A 35 10.24 -0.58 18.24
CA LYS A 35 9.00 -0.44 17.45
C LYS A 35 9.22 0.56 16.31
N VAL A 36 9.36 0.05 15.09
CA VAL A 36 9.45 0.86 13.87
C VAL A 36 8.41 0.37 12.88
N THR A 37 7.85 1.29 12.10
CA THR A 37 6.97 0.96 10.98
C THR A 37 7.52 1.55 9.70
N PHE A 38 7.44 0.75 8.64
CA PHE A 38 7.84 1.10 7.30
C PHE A 38 6.62 1.10 6.40
N ARG A 39 6.53 2.06 5.50
CA ARG A 39 5.54 2.03 4.42
C ARG A 39 6.18 2.45 3.12
N LEU A 40 6.07 1.57 2.15
CA LEU A 40 6.54 1.83 0.81
C LEU A 40 5.60 2.82 0.11
N GLU A 41 6.13 3.98 -0.31
CA GLU A 41 5.38 4.96 -1.10
C GLU A 41 5.43 4.60 -2.58
N ARG A 42 6.63 4.32 -3.09
CA ARG A 42 6.89 3.95 -4.48
C ARG A 42 8.14 3.09 -4.59
N VAL A 43 8.15 2.24 -5.60
CA VAL A 43 9.34 1.49 -6.03
C VAL A 43 9.69 1.89 -7.44
N VAL A 44 10.96 2.21 -7.65
CA VAL A 44 11.53 2.38 -8.99
C VAL A 44 12.55 1.28 -9.18
N ALA A 45 12.27 0.34 -10.08
CA ALA A 45 13.25 -0.66 -10.46
C ALA A 45 14.34 0.00 -11.31
N GLN A 46 15.60 -0.13 -10.90
CA GLN A 46 16.74 0.35 -11.68
C GLN A 46 17.26 -0.76 -12.62
N ASP A 47 17.30 -1.98 -12.10
CA ASP A 47 17.67 -3.20 -12.82
C ASP A 47 17.05 -4.42 -12.12
N THR A 48 17.52 -5.63 -12.41
CA THR A 48 17.02 -6.88 -11.80
C THR A 48 17.53 -7.13 -10.37
N GLU A 49 18.54 -6.39 -9.93
CA GLU A 49 19.20 -6.60 -8.64
C GLU A 49 19.01 -5.41 -7.68
N ARG A 50 18.50 -4.27 -8.18
CA ARG A 50 18.36 -3.04 -7.41
C ARG A 50 17.01 -2.41 -7.59
N VAL A 51 16.37 -2.08 -6.49
CA VAL A 51 15.20 -1.23 -6.48
C VAL A 51 15.45 -0.01 -5.60
N MET A 52 14.93 1.11 -6.04
CA MET A 52 15.00 2.39 -5.33
C MET A 52 13.62 2.71 -4.76
N PRO A 53 13.34 2.29 -3.52
CA PRO A 53 12.10 2.66 -2.85
C PRO A 53 12.14 4.09 -2.32
N PHE A 54 10.96 4.69 -2.27
CA PHE A 54 10.66 5.78 -1.37
C PHE A 54 9.88 5.21 -0.19
N LEU A 55 10.44 5.35 1.01
CA LEU A 55 9.98 4.68 2.21
C LEU A 55 9.66 5.67 3.32
N TRP A 56 8.43 5.65 3.79
CA TRP A 56 8.06 6.29 5.04
C TRP A 56 8.48 5.42 6.22
N VAL A 57 9.05 6.08 7.22
CA VAL A 57 9.50 5.46 8.47
C VAL A 57 8.88 6.22 9.63
N ALA A 58 8.30 5.51 10.58
CA ALA A 58 7.72 6.11 11.79
C ALA A 58 8.01 5.26 13.04
N GLY A 59 7.86 5.87 14.22
CA GLY A 59 8.08 5.20 15.50
C GLY A 59 9.54 5.13 15.94
N VAL A 60 10.44 5.88 15.28
CA VAL A 60 11.87 5.90 15.60
C VAL A 60 12.42 7.32 15.45
N GLU A 61 13.41 7.65 16.28
CA GLU A 61 14.17 8.90 16.14
C GLU A 61 15.09 8.82 14.93
N ARG A 62 15.26 9.96 14.25
CA ARG A 62 16.04 10.06 13.01
C ARG A 62 17.46 9.52 13.16
N GLU A 63 18.20 9.95 14.19
CA GLU A 63 19.59 9.55 14.41
C GLU A 63 19.69 8.03 14.61
N ALA A 64 18.78 7.43 15.39
CA ALA A 64 18.76 6.00 15.60
C ALA A 64 18.46 5.22 14.31
N PHE A 65 17.59 5.73 13.44
CA PHE A 65 17.32 5.12 12.16
C PHE A 65 18.50 5.24 11.19
N GLU A 66 19.15 6.40 11.11
CA GLU A 66 20.33 6.60 10.26
C GLU A 66 21.50 5.71 10.70
N ASP A 67 21.71 5.53 12.01
CA ASP A 67 22.73 4.60 12.55
C ASP A 67 22.39 3.15 12.19
N ALA A 68 21.13 2.74 12.28
CA ALA A 68 20.69 1.40 11.90
C ALA A 68 20.86 1.16 10.39
N LEU A 69 20.51 2.12 9.53
CA LEU A 69 20.73 2.04 8.09
C LEU A 69 22.20 1.93 7.71
N ALA A 70 23.09 2.66 8.42
CA ALA A 70 24.53 2.60 8.15
C ALA A 70 25.13 1.23 8.44
N ALA A 71 24.49 0.43 9.29
CA ALA A 71 24.89 -0.93 9.64
C ALA A 71 24.16 -2.00 8.81
N ASP A 72 23.12 -1.63 8.05
CA ASP A 72 22.28 -2.56 7.29
C ASP A 72 22.87 -2.84 5.90
N SER A 73 23.32 -4.07 5.68
CA SER A 73 23.91 -4.50 4.41
C SER A 73 22.89 -4.65 3.27
N SER A 74 21.58 -4.62 3.56
CA SER A 74 20.52 -4.70 2.55
C SER A 74 20.19 -3.35 1.92
N VAL A 75 20.84 -2.26 2.40
CA VAL A 75 20.57 -0.90 1.99
C VAL A 75 21.84 -0.19 1.57
N GLU A 76 21.77 0.53 0.44
CA GLU A 76 22.81 1.46 -0.01
C GLU A 76 22.19 2.84 -0.30
N ASN A 77 23.04 3.87 -0.34
CA ASN A 77 22.67 5.21 -0.80
C ASN A 77 21.43 5.82 -0.12
N ALA A 78 21.20 5.54 1.17
CA ALA A 78 20.07 6.08 1.89
C ALA A 78 20.18 7.61 2.04
N ALA A 79 19.12 8.32 1.66
CA ALA A 79 19.03 9.78 1.74
C ALA A 79 17.68 10.21 2.31
N LEU A 80 17.71 11.09 3.31
CA LEU A 80 16.50 11.71 3.83
C LEU A 80 15.93 12.69 2.80
N VAL A 81 14.66 12.50 2.45
CA VAL A 81 13.92 13.35 1.51
C VAL A 81 13.07 14.39 2.26
N THR A 82 12.38 13.94 3.32
CA THR A 82 11.49 14.81 4.11
C THR A 82 11.44 14.32 5.55
N ASP A 83 11.43 15.28 6.47
CA ASP A 83 11.22 15.09 7.89
C ASP A 83 9.95 15.86 8.31
N LEU A 84 8.93 15.15 8.77
CA LEU A 84 7.65 15.71 9.23
C LEU A 84 7.54 15.69 10.77
N GLY A 85 8.60 15.26 11.46
CA GLY A 85 8.66 15.15 12.92
C GLY A 85 8.12 13.81 13.43
N ASP A 86 6.92 13.41 13.02
CA ASP A 86 6.30 12.13 13.39
C ASP A 86 6.67 10.99 12.44
N ARG A 87 7.17 11.30 11.25
CA ARG A 87 7.60 10.36 10.22
C ARG A 87 8.65 10.95 9.31
N LEU A 88 9.48 10.08 8.76
CA LEU A 88 10.60 10.41 7.89
C LEU A 88 10.39 9.75 6.54
N LEU A 89 10.65 10.46 5.44
CA LEU A 89 10.68 9.88 4.11
C LEU A 89 12.12 9.72 3.66
N TYR A 90 12.52 8.51 3.36
CA TYR A 90 13.81 8.18 2.78
C TYR A 90 13.69 7.67 1.36
N GLN A 91 14.69 8.01 0.56
CA GLN A 91 15.02 7.31 -0.67
C GLN A 91 16.28 6.49 -0.40
N MET A 92 16.33 5.24 -0.86
CA MET A 92 17.47 4.36 -0.67
C MET A 92 17.54 3.34 -1.82
N ASP A 93 18.62 2.60 -1.89
CA ASP A 93 18.74 1.45 -2.78
C ASP A 93 18.64 0.18 -1.94
N TRP A 94 17.72 -0.72 -2.25
CA TRP A 94 17.67 -2.07 -1.70
C TRP A 94 18.50 -2.98 -2.61
N VAL A 95 19.47 -3.68 -2.02
CA VAL A 95 20.50 -4.42 -2.77
C VAL A 95 20.61 -5.90 -2.38
N ASP A 96 19.93 -6.36 -1.33
CA ASP A 96 19.95 -7.76 -0.89
C ASP A 96 18.53 -8.31 -0.81
N ARG A 97 18.35 -9.58 -1.24
CA ARG A 97 17.10 -10.36 -1.20
C ARG A 97 15.88 -9.71 -1.90
N ILE A 98 16.08 -8.59 -2.57
CA ILE A 98 15.02 -7.89 -3.30
C ILE A 98 14.77 -8.47 -4.70
N GLU A 99 15.71 -9.29 -5.21
CA GLU A 99 15.64 -9.91 -6.53
C GLU A 99 14.33 -10.69 -6.71
N THR A 100 13.88 -11.41 -5.68
CA THR A 100 12.62 -12.18 -5.71
C THR A 100 11.41 -11.27 -5.87
N LEU A 101 11.38 -10.11 -5.19
CA LEU A 101 10.33 -9.11 -5.37
C LEU A 101 10.33 -8.57 -6.80
N VAL A 102 11.52 -8.22 -7.33
CA VAL A 102 11.68 -7.72 -8.70
C VAL A 102 11.23 -8.77 -9.71
N ARG A 103 11.67 -10.02 -9.56
CA ARG A 103 11.23 -11.13 -10.41
C ARG A 103 9.71 -11.30 -10.40
N THR A 104 9.10 -11.28 -9.23
CA THR A 104 7.63 -11.38 -9.09
C THR A 104 6.92 -10.25 -9.83
N ILE A 105 7.41 -9.02 -9.71
CA ILE A 105 6.82 -7.86 -10.40
C ILE A 105 7.02 -7.96 -11.91
N VAL A 106 8.22 -8.33 -12.36
CA VAL A 106 8.60 -8.26 -13.79
C VAL A 106 8.21 -9.54 -14.55
N GLU A 107 8.56 -10.71 -14.01
CA GLU A 107 8.35 -11.98 -14.72
C GLU A 107 6.90 -12.47 -14.63
N GLU A 108 6.24 -12.20 -13.50
CA GLU A 108 4.85 -12.60 -13.30
C GLU A 108 3.85 -11.48 -13.62
N GLU A 109 4.33 -10.35 -14.17
CA GLU A 109 3.51 -9.18 -14.49
C GLU A 109 2.63 -8.75 -13.29
N ALA A 110 3.14 -8.95 -12.06
CA ALA A 110 2.44 -8.58 -10.84
C ALA A 110 2.60 -7.08 -10.55
N VAL A 111 1.59 -6.50 -9.91
CA VAL A 111 1.67 -5.12 -9.42
C VAL A 111 1.74 -5.16 -7.91
N LEU A 112 2.78 -4.61 -7.31
CA LEU A 112 2.84 -4.36 -5.88
C LEU A 112 1.93 -3.17 -5.57
N LEU A 113 0.81 -3.43 -4.90
CA LEU A 113 -0.19 -2.42 -4.54
C LEU A 113 0.19 -1.71 -3.25
N GLU A 114 0.60 -2.47 -2.25
CA GLU A 114 1.02 -1.97 -0.94
C GLU A 114 2.14 -2.84 -0.36
N ALA A 115 3.05 -2.20 0.39
CA ALA A 115 4.02 -2.88 1.22
C ALA A 115 4.21 -2.09 2.52
N THR A 116 3.92 -2.74 3.63
CA THR A 116 4.12 -2.20 4.97
C THR A 116 4.97 -3.15 5.79
N GLY A 117 5.94 -2.60 6.51
CA GLY A 117 6.88 -3.34 7.33
C GLY A 117 6.79 -2.95 8.80
N SER A 118 7.13 -3.88 9.64
CA SER A 118 7.40 -3.69 11.05
C SER A 118 8.72 -4.34 11.41
N THR A 119 9.08 -4.33 12.69
CA THR A 119 10.26 -5.03 13.21
C THR A 119 10.27 -6.52 12.86
N ASP A 120 9.10 -7.16 12.81
CA ASP A 120 8.98 -8.61 12.72
C ASP A 120 8.57 -9.11 11.32
N VAL A 121 7.79 -8.30 10.60
CA VAL A 121 7.12 -8.78 9.38
C VAL A 121 6.89 -7.66 8.37
N TRP A 122 7.00 -8.02 7.09
CA TRP A 122 6.48 -7.25 5.97
C TRP A 122 5.14 -7.83 5.52
N GLU A 123 4.17 -6.97 5.31
CA GLU A 123 2.88 -7.27 4.70
C GLU A 123 2.90 -6.69 3.29
N LEU A 124 2.70 -7.56 2.31
CA LEU A 124 2.78 -7.22 0.89
C LEU A 124 1.43 -7.51 0.24
N GLU A 125 0.94 -6.57 -0.54
CA GLU A 125 -0.27 -6.75 -1.33
C GLU A 125 0.07 -6.70 -2.82
N PHE A 126 -0.18 -7.80 -3.52
CA PHE A 126 0.06 -7.95 -4.95
C PHE A 126 -1.23 -8.12 -5.73
N LEU A 127 -1.29 -7.49 -6.90
CA LEU A 127 -2.28 -7.80 -7.92
C LEU A 127 -1.63 -8.65 -9.02
N PHE A 128 -2.18 -9.83 -9.25
CA PHE A 128 -1.81 -10.72 -10.34
C PHE A 128 -2.89 -10.71 -11.43
N LEU A 129 -2.48 -10.58 -12.69
CA LEU A 129 -3.39 -10.62 -13.84
C LEU A 129 -3.79 -12.05 -14.22
N GLU A 130 -2.99 -13.04 -13.84
CA GLU A 130 -3.21 -14.45 -14.09
C GLU A 130 -3.08 -15.25 -12.79
N ARG A 131 -4.03 -16.14 -12.53
CA ARG A 131 -4.06 -16.92 -11.27
C ARG A 131 -2.86 -17.88 -11.13
N ASP A 132 -2.36 -18.39 -12.25
CA ASP A 132 -1.21 -19.29 -12.26
C ASP A 132 0.10 -18.54 -11.91
N ALA A 133 0.16 -17.22 -12.11
CA ALA A 133 1.28 -16.39 -11.73
C ALA A 133 1.52 -16.37 -10.21
N ILE A 134 0.45 -16.51 -9.41
CA ILE A 134 0.56 -16.57 -7.94
C ILE A 134 1.43 -17.76 -7.50
N ARG A 135 1.22 -18.92 -8.12
CA ARG A 135 2.02 -20.10 -7.79
C ARG A 135 3.47 -19.95 -8.22
N ARG A 136 3.71 -19.40 -9.42
CA ARG A 136 5.09 -19.14 -9.87
C ARG A 136 5.79 -18.12 -8.98
N ALA A 137 5.10 -17.07 -8.53
CA ALA A 137 5.62 -16.15 -7.55
C ALA A 137 6.01 -16.86 -6.23
N GLN A 138 5.15 -17.73 -5.71
CA GLN A 138 5.47 -18.54 -4.51
C GLN A 138 6.68 -19.45 -4.75
N ASP A 139 6.79 -20.04 -5.93
CA ASP A 139 7.95 -20.86 -6.30
C ASP A 139 9.24 -20.00 -6.30
N HIS A 140 9.22 -18.76 -6.82
CA HIS A 140 10.36 -17.83 -6.79
C HIS A 140 10.79 -17.47 -5.36
N PHE A 141 9.84 -17.19 -4.46
CA PHE A 141 10.14 -16.93 -3.05
C PHE A 141 10.76 -18.15 -2.38
N THR A 142 10.21 -19.34 -2.64
CA THR A 142 10.72 -20.60 -2.10
C THR A 142 12.14 -20.91 -2.61
N GLU A 143 12.42 -20.69 -3.90
CA GLU A 143 13.75 -20.87 -4.50
C GLU A 143 14.80 -19.93 -3.91
N ALA A 144 14.38 -18.75 -3.46
CA ALA A 144 15.23 -17.76 -2.82
C ALA A 144 15.37 -17.96 -1.29
N ASP A 145 14.79 -19.03 -0.73
CA ASP A 145 14.71 -19.28 0.72
C ASP A 145 14.07 -18.10 1.48
N VAL A 146 13.01 -17.54 0.90
CA VAL A 146 12.19 -16.48 1.49
C VAL A 146 10.79 -17.01 1.75
N SER A 147 10.33 -16.89 2.98
CA SER A 147 8.99 -17.31 3.37
C SER A 147 7.94 -16.36 2.78
N PHE A 148 7.00 -16.91 2.00
CA PHE A 148 5.89 -16.17 1.43
C PHE A 148 4.59 -16.78 1.94
N ASP A 149 4.05 -16.23 3.03
CA ASP A 149 2.82 -16.72 3.65
C ASP A 149 1.62 -15.95 3.13
N ALA A 150 0.91 -16.53 2.15
CA ALA A 150 -0.30 -15.94 1.57
C ALA A 150 -1.45 -16.01 2.59
N GLN A 151 -1.77 -14.89 3.21
CA GLN A 151 -2.82 -14.77 4.21
C GLN A 151 -4.21 -14.74 3.60
N ARG A 152 -4.36 -14.05 2.47
CA ARG A 152 -5.63 -13.89 1.76
C ARG A 152 -5.42 -13.89 0.26
N ILE A 153 -6.32 -14.55 -0.46
CA ILE A 153 -6.35 -14.55 -1.93
C ILE A 153 -7.80 -14.29 -2.33
N TYR A 154 -8.03 -13.22 -3.05
CA TYR A 154 -9.37 -12.86 -3.51
C TYR A 154 -9.36 -12.25 -4.90
N ASP A 155 -10.42 -12.50 -5.64
CA ASP A 155 -10.55 -11.94 -6.97
C ASP A 155 -10.92 -10.46 -6.85
N GLN A 156 -10.25 -9.65 -7.67
CA GLN A 156 -10.59 -8.26 -7.81
C GLN A 156 -12.00 -8.13 -8.37
N ARG A 157 -12.93 -7.61 -7.59
CA ARG A 157 -14.28 -7.31 -8.07
C ARG A 157 -14.24 -6.09 -8.96
N GLU A 158 -15.10 -6.09 -10.01
CA GLU A 158 -15.35 -4.87 -10.77
C GLU A 158 -15.68 -3.75 -9.79
N GLY A 159 -14.82 -2.73 -9.72
CA GLY A 159 -14.99 -1.56 -8.87
C GLY A 159 -14.11 -1.46 -7.63
N GLU A 160 -13.19 -2.39 -7.38
CA GLU A 160 -12.28 -2.31 -6.21
C GLU A 160 -10.86 -1.79 -6.56
N LEU A 161 -10.62 -1.32 -7.79
CA LEU A 161 -9.41 -0.59 -8.17
C LEU A 161 -9.64 0.92 -8.14
N GLY A 162 -9.92 1.46 -7.00
CA GLY A 162 -9.75 2.89 -6.80
C GLY A 162 -8.54 3.12 -5.91
N ALA A 163 -7.76 4.17 -6.20
CA ALA A 163 -6.88 4.72 -5.19
C ALA A 163 -7.65 4.79 -3.86
N HIS A 164 -7.00 4.41 -2.74
CA HIS A 164 -7.60 4.47 -1.39
C HIS A 164 -8.66 3.39 -1.08
N GLY A 165 -8.65 2.21 -1.73
CA GLY A 165 -9.59 1.12 -1.41
C GLY A 165 -11.07 1.44 -1.70
N LEU A 166 -11.34 2.37 -2.61
CA LEU A 166 -12.69 2.77 -3.00
C LEU A 166 -13.29 1.84 -4.04
N THR A 167 -14.53 1.43 -3.85
CA THR A 167 -15.30 0.80 -4.93
C THR A 167 -15.62 1.81 -6.04
N GLU A 168 -15.89 1.35 -7.27
CA GLU A 168 -16.27 2.22 -8.40
C GLU A 168 -17.45 3.14 -8.05
N LYS A 169 -18.46 2.61 -7.35
CA LYS A 169 -19.61 3.40 -6.90
C LYS A 169 -19.22 4.48 -5.90
N GLN A 170 -18.34 4.17 -4.98
CA GLN A 170 -17.81 5.13 -4.00
C GLN A 170 -16.93 6.18 -4.66
N HIS A 171 -16.03 5.76 -5.56
CA HIS A 171 -15.18 6.66 -6.34
C HIS A 171 -16.05 7.62 -7.17
N ARG A 172 -17.03 7.08 -7.92
CA ARG A 172 -17.95 7.89 -8.72
C ARG A 172 -18.75 8.89 -7.86
N ALA A 173 -19.25 8.45 -6.68
CA ALA A 173 -19.98 9.34 -5.78
C ALA A 173 -19.10 10.50 -5.28
N LEU A 174 -17.84 10.24 -4.91
CA LEU A 174 -16.90 11.28 -4.49
C LEU A 174 -16.53 12.22 -5.65
N THR A 175 -16.28 11.68 -6.85
CA THR A 175 -15.92 12.47 -8.03
C THR A 175 -17.04 13.42 -8.42
N VAL A 176 -18.27 12.93 -8.56
CA VAL A 176 -19.43 13.77 -8.90
C VAL A 176 -19.69 14.79 -7.79
N ALA A 177 -19.57 14.41 -6.52
CA ALA A 177 -19.73 15.33 -5.40
C ALA A 177 -18.69 16.47 -5.44
N LEU A 178 -17.44 16.16 -5.78
CA LEU A 178 -16.36 17.15 -5.92
C LEU A 178 -16.63 18.10 -7.10
N GLU A 179 -16.92 17.57 -8.28
CA GLU A 179 -17.16 18.34 -9.50
C GLU A 179 -18.40 19.23 -9.40
N ALA A 180 -19.49 18.72 -8.80
CA ALA A 180 -20.70 19.46 -8.56
C ALA A 180 -20.59 20.52 -7.43
N GLY A 181 -19.48 20.55 -6.70
CA GLY A 181 -19.22 21.52 -5.63
C GLY A 181 -19.99 21.20 -4.34
N TYR A 182 -20.24 19.94 -4.06
CA TYR A 182 -20.83 19.50 -2.78
C TYR A 182 -19.97 19.84 -1.58
N TYR A 183 -18.64 19.88 -1.78
CA TYR A 183 -17.64 20.21 -0.75
C TYR A 183 -17.26 21.69 -0.71
N ASP A 184 -17.80 22.52 -1.60
CA ASP A 184 -17.51 23.95 -1.61
C ASP A 184 -18.13 24.69 -0.40
N ILE A 185 -17.56 25.83 -0.06
CA ILE A 185 -18.09 26.73 0.94
C ILE A 185 -18.33 28.13 0.31
N PRO A 186 -19.60 28.53 0.04
CA PRO A 186 -20.83 27.79 0.24
C PRO A 186 -21.01 26.66 -0.77
N ARG A 187 -21.76 25.60 -0.39
CA ARG A 187 -22.03 24.47 -1.29
C ARG A 187 -22.81 24.91 -2.53
N ARG A 188 -22.44 24.35 -3.70
CA ARG A 188 -23.13 24.60 -4.97
C ARG A 188 -24.28 23.64 -5.25
N ILE A 189 -24.26 22.46 -4.61
CA ILE A 189 -25.29 21.43 -4.74
C ILE A 189 -25.64 20.83 -3.37
N THR A 190 -26.90 20.47 -3.19
CA THR A 190 -27.40 19.78 -1.99
C THR A 190 -27.22 18.26 -2.12
N ALA A 191 -27.24 17.53 -1.00
CA ALA A 191 -27.17 16.06 -1.02
C ALA A 191 -28.37 15.44 -1.78
N GLN A 192 -29.51 16.08 -1.77
CA GLN A 192 -30.71 15.60 -2.48
C GLN A 192 -30.57 15.76 -4.00
N GLU A 193 -30.02 16.87 -4.47
CA GLU A 193 -29.75 17.12 -5.88
C GLU A 193 -28.64 16.20 -6.39
N LEU A 194 -27.56 16.01 -5.59
CA LEU A 194 -26.48 15.10 -5.91
C LEU A 194 -26.94 13.62 -6.01
N ALA A 195 -27.86 13.20 -5.14
CA ALA A 195 -28.47 11.87 -5.21
C ALA A 195 -29.30 11.70 -6.50
N ALA A 196 -30.04 12.73 -6.90
CA ALA A 196 -30.79 12.73 -8.15
C ALA A 196 -29.86 12.66 -9.38
N GLU A 197 -28.72 13.36 -9.37
CA GLU A 197 -27.72 13.34 -10.45
C GLU A 197 -27.07 11.95 -10.61
N LEU A 198 -26.91 11.24 -9.51
CA LEU A 198 -26.36 9.87 -9.50
C LEU A 198 -27.43 8.79 -9.72
N ASP A 199 -28.72 9.16 -9.86
CA ASP A 199 -29.88 8.27 -9.98
C ASP A 199 -29.96 7.24 -8.82
N ILE A 200 -29.75 7.72 -7.59
CA ILE A 200 -29.83 6.93 -6.35
C ILE A 200 -30.67 7.66 -5.29
N SER A 201 -31.08 6.91 -4.26
CA SER A 201 -31.76 7.55 -3.13
C SER A 201 -30.80 8.38 -2.28
N HIS A 202 -31.29 9.40 -1.60
CA HIS A 202 -30.52 10.21 -0.65
C HIS A 202 -29.87 9.36 0.44
N GLN A 203 -30.57 8.31 0.90
CA GLN A 203 -30.00 7.38 1.90
C GLN A 203 -28.83 6.57 1.33
N ALA A 204 -28.96 6.06 0.09
CA ALA A 204 -27.90 5.34 -0.59
C ALA A 204 -26.67 6.22 -0.83
N LEU A 205 -26.87 7.49 -1.25
CA LEU A 205 -25.79 8.46 -1.37
C LEU A 205 -25.07 8.68 -0.04
N SER A 206 -25.81 8.93 1.03
CA SER A 206 -25.24 9.16 2.36
C SER A 206 -24.41 7.98 2.84
N GLU A 207 -24.86 6.76 2.59
CA GLU A 207 -24.11 5.54 2.93
C GLU A 207 -22.85 5.38 2.07
N GLN A 208 -22.95 5.60 0.75
CA GLN A 208 -21.81 5.53 -0.15
C GLN A 208 -20.73 6.55 0.20
N LEU A 209 -21.11 7.82 0.42
CA LEU A 209 -20.16 8.87 0.82
C LEU A 209 -19.53 8.57 2.17
N ARG A 210 -20.29 8.08 3.17
CA ARG A 210 -19.74 7.73 4.47
C ARG A 210 -18.68 6.64 4.36
N ARG A 211 -18.97 5.55 3.63
CA ARG A 211 -18.02 4.45 3.41
C ARG A 211 -16.80 4.89 2.59
N ALA A 212 -17.03 5.75 1.60
CA ALA A 212 -15.95 6.31 0.80
C ALA A 212 -15.02 7.22 1.62
N HIS A 213 -15.59 8.09 2.47
CA HIS A 213 -14.80 8.91 3.39
C HIS A 213 -14.04 8.05 4.40
N GLU A 214 -14.68 7.00 4.94
CA GLU A 214 -14.03 6.05 5.86
C GLU A 214 -12.80 5.41 5.19
N ALA A 215 -12.94 4.92 3.95
CA ALA A 215 -11.84 4.31 3.21
C ALA A 215 -10.69 5.30 2.97
N VAL A 216 -11.00 6.51 2.46
CA VAL A 216 -9.98 7.55 2.22
C VAL A 216 -9.32 8.01 3.52
N VAL A 217 -10.08 8.19 4.59
CA VAL A 217 -9.53 8.58 5.89
C VAL A 217 -8.66 7.48 6.48
N THR A 218 -9.10 6.22 6.40
CA THR A 218 -8.32 5.08 6.86
C THR A 218 -7.00 4.97 6.08
N ASP A 219 -7.03 5.10 4.77
CA ASP A 219 -5.84 5.08 3.94
C ASP A 219 -4.91 6.28 4.23
N THR A 220 -5.48 7.47 4.40
CA THR A 220 -4.69 8.70 4.59
C THR A 220 -4.20 8.88 6.04
N VAL A 221 -5.04 8.53 7.03
CA VAL A 221 -4.81 8.78 8.46
C VAL A 221 -4.48 7.51 9.22
N GLY A 222 -4.92 6.34 8.74
CA GLY A 222 -4.66 5.02 9.33
C GLY A 222 -3.17 4.68 9.40
N MET A 223 -2.35 5.35 8.60
CA MET A 223 -0.90 5.37 8.75
C MET A 223 -0.43 5.84 10.14
N ASN A 224 -1.25 6.64 10.83
CA ASN A 224 -0.93 7.17 12.17
C ASN A 224 -1.53 6.31 13.31
N ALA A 225 -2.42 5.37 13.01
CA ALA A 225 -3.16 4.61 14.03
C ALA A 225 -2.46 3.30 14.47
N SER A 226 -1.33 2.94 13.88
CA SER A 226 -0.57 1.74 14.25
C SER A 226 0.39 1.93 15.43
N VAL A 227 0.36 3.11 16.10
CA VAL A 227 1.02 3.30 17.39
C VAL A 227 -0.01 2.95 18.48
N PRO A 228 0.14 1.85 19.21
CA PRO A 228 -0.71 1.58 20.37
C PRO A 228 -0.55 2.72 21.36
N SER A 229 -1.63 3.47 21.62
CA SER A 229 -1.68 4.43 22.70
C SER A 229 -1.45 3.68 24.02
N GLU A 230 -0.35 3.92 24.69
CA GLU A 230 -0.14 3.57 26.08
C GLU A 230 -1.07 4.43 26.97
N GLU A 231 -2.34 4.09 26.99
CA GLU A 231 -3.28 4.58 28.02
C GLU A 231 -4.12 3.42 28.51
N SER A 232 -3.57 2.59 29.36
CA SER A 232 -4.34 1.74 30.30
C SER A 232 -3.46 1.03 31.33
N GLU A 233 -2.61 1.72 32.06
CA GLU A 233 -2.09 1.19 33.34
C GLU A 233 -1.72 2.32 34.32
N LEU A 234 -2.70 3.09 34.74
CA LEU A 234 -2.64 3.87 35.97
C LEU A 234 -4.00 3.86 36.63
N THR A 235 -4.42 2.70 37.17
CA THR A 235 -5.37 2.66 38.30
C THR A 235 -5.28 1.29 38.98
N GLN A 236 -4.40 1.18 39.96
CA GLN A 236 -4.65 0.46 41.22
C GLN A 236 -3.69 0.99 42.25
#